data_ad529d020fb7f8e52a0fdfbefd81ab6e
#
_entry.id   ad529d020fb7f8e52a0fdfbefd81ab6e
#
_cell.length_a   1.000
_cell.length_b   1.000
_cell.length_c   1.000
_cell.angle_alpha   90.00
_cell.angle_beta   90.00
_cell.angle_gamma   90.00
#
_symmetry.space_group_name_H-M   'P 1'
#
loop_
_entity.id
_entity.type
_entity.pdbx_description
1 polymer ?
#
loop_
_entity_poly.entity_id
_entity_poly.type
_entity_poly.pdbx_seq_one_letter_code
_entity_poly.pdbx_strand_id
1 'polypeptide(L)'
;MNNKDFKIVVLAKQVPDTHNVGKDAMKEDGTINRAALPAIFNPDDLKALEMALACKDALKDLMPVTVTVITMGPSRAADIIRESMFRGADNGIVVSDKRFAGSDTLATSYALSAAVKKLGKVDIVFSGRQAIDGDTAQVGPQVAEKLEIPQITYAEELVAMSEKDIVIKRRLDRGVETVKTSFPVLITVHGNANDCRPRHAARLLKNKKAC
;
A
#
# COMPACT_ATOMS: atom_id res chain seq x y z
N MET A 1 19.92 -24.58 6.46
CA MET A 1 19.58 -23.15 6.61
C MET A 1 18.13 -23.02 6.23
N ASN A 2 17.24 -22.65 7.16
CA ASN A 2 15.83 -22.39 6.83
C ASN A 2 15.78 -21.13 5.96
N ASN A 3 15.58 -21.32 4.66
CA ASN A 3 15.45 -20.25 3.68
C ASN A 3 14.07 -19.59 3.87
N LYS A 4 13.95 -18.78 4.93
CA LYS A 4 12.69 -18.13 5.30
C LYS A 4 12.51 -16.92 4.43
N ASP A 5 11.53 -16.96 3.54
CA ASP A 5 11.13 -15.83 2.72
C ASP A 5 10.55 -14.71 3.61
N PHE A 6 11.11 -13.51 3.49
CA PHE A 6 10.64 -12.30 4.20
C PHE A 6 9.49 -11.69 3.40
N LYS A 7 8.32 -11.59 4.01
CA LYS A 7 7.10 -11.21 3.32
C LYS A 7 6.67 -9.81 3.66
N ILE A 8 6.61 -8.96 2.65
CA ILE A 8 6.10 -7.60 2.73
C ILE A 8 4.78 -7.52 1.98
N VAL A 9 3.77 -6.95 2.60
CA VAL A 9 2.47 -6.63 1.98
C VAL A 9 2.34 -5.13 1.85
N VAL A 10 1.85 -4.65 0.70
CA VAL A 10 1.46 -3.25 0.50
C VAL A 10 -0.04 -3.21 0.23
N LEU A 11 -0.77 -2.48 1.07
CA LEU A 11 -2.18 -2.18 0.85
C LEU A 11 -2.25 -0.95 -0.04
N ALA A 12 -2.94 -1.05 -1.17
CA ALA A 12 -3.02 0.03 -2.14
C ALA A 12 -4.46 0.21 -2.65
N LYS A 13 -4.84 1.45 -2.94
CA LYS A 13 -6.17 1.80 -3.42
C LYS A 13 -6.10 2.47 -4.80
N GLN A 14 -7.02 2.09 -5.67
CA GLN A 14 -7.33 2.87 -6.86
C GLN A 14 -8.31 3.98 -6.47
N VAL A 15 -7.97 5.22 -6.75
CA VAL A 15 -8.76 6.41 -6.41
C VAL A 15 -9.08 7.24 -7.65
N PRO A 16 -10.16 8.04 -7.64
CA PRO A 16 -10.38 9.03 -8.70
C PRO A 16 -9.27 10.08 -8.70
N ASP A 17 -8.86 10.52 -9.88
CA ASP A 17 -7.92 11.63 -10.02
C ASP A 17 -8.68 12.95 -9.74
N THR A 18 -8.39 13.54 -8.59
CA THR A 18 -9.00 14.81 -8.16
C THR A 18 -8.27 16.04 -8.70
N HIS A 19 -7.13 15.87 -9.37
CA HIS A 19 -6.37 16.97 -9.98
C HIS A 19 -6.76 17.22 -11.44
N ASN A 20 -7.20 16.19 -12.16
CA ASN A 20 -7.63 16.28 -13.56
C ASN A 20 -9.16 16.23 -13.67
N VAL A 21 -9.81 17.26 -13.15
CA VAL A 21 -11.29 17.37 -13.09
C VAL A 21 -11.81 17.92 -14.40
N GLY A 22 -12.39 17.07 -15.26
CA GLY A 22 -13.07 17.48 -16.49
C GLY A 22 -14.49 18.06 -16.24
N LYS A 23 -15.13 18.59 -17.30
CA LYS A 23 -16.48 19.18 -17.22
C LYS A 23 -17.55 18.21 -16.70
N ASP A 24 -17.37 16.90 -16.94
CA ASP A 24 -18.31 15.85 -16.54
C ASP A 24 -18.05 15.28 -15.13
N ALA A 25 -17.11 15.89 -14.39
CA ALA A 25 -16.71 15.43 -13.05
C ALA A 25 -17.77 15.67 -11.99
N MET A 26 -18.71 16.58 -12.24
CA MET A 26 -19.84 16.87 -11.36
C MET A 26 -21.13 16.39 -11.99
N LYS A 27 -21.99 15.75 -11.20
CA LYS A 27 -23.36 15.44 -11.58
C LYS A 27 -24.25 16.68 -11.43
N GLU A 28 -25.45 16.65 -12.04
CA GLU A 28 -26.43 17.73 -11.94
C GLU A 28 -26.85 18.03 -10.48
N ASP A 29 -26.79 17.02 -9.60
CA ASP A 29 -27.09 17.14 -8.17
C ASP A 29 -25.93 17.72 -7.33
N GLY A 30 -24.82 18.14 -7.96
CA GLY A 30 -23.63 18.68 -7.30
C GLY A 30 -22.71 17.64 -6.68
N THR A 31 -22.99 16.35 -6.85
CA THR A 31 -22.11 15.28 -6.37
C THR A 31 -21.02 14.92 -7.39
N ILE A 32 -19.89 14.39 -6.91
CA ILE A 32 -18.79 13.98 -7.79
C ILE A 32 -19.19 12.75 -8.61
N ASN A 33 -19.05 12.85 -9.93
CA ASN A 33 -19.19 11.73 -10.84
C ASN A 33 -17.89 10.91 -10.89
N ARG A 34 -17.69 10.05 -9.92
CA ARG A 34 -16.47 9.21 -9.80
C ARG A 34 -16.22 8.31 -11.02
N ALA A 35 -17.25 8.02 -11.81
CA ALA A 35 -17.11 7.21 -13.02
C ALA A 35 -16.51 7.99 -14.20
N ALA A 36 -16.65 9.30 -14.21
CA ALA A 36 -16.10 10.19 -15.25
C ALA A 36 -14.67 10.64 -14.97
N LEU A 37 -14.17 10.44 -13.73
CA LEU A 37 -12.78 10.77 -13.39
C LEU A 37 -11.84 9.63 -13.77
N PRO A 38 -10.66 9.94 -14.33
CA PRO A 38 -9.60 8.95 -14.47
C PRO A 38 -9.30 8.29 -13.14
N ALA A 39 -9.05 7.00 -13.13
CA ALA A 39 -8.65 6.28 -11.93
C ALA A 39 -7.13 6.21 -11.86
N ILE A 40 -6.58 6.60 -10.72
CA ILE A 40 -5.14 6.62 -10.46
C ILE A 40 -4.78 5.75 -9.27
N PHE A 41 -3.50 5.42 -9.15
CA PHE A 41 -2.92 4.87 -7.93
C PHE A 41 -2.93 5.96 -6.84
N ASN A 42 -3.41 5.64 -5.64
CA ASN A 42 -3.37 6.60 -4.54
C ASN A 42 -1.93 7.06 -4.27
N PRO A 43 -1.64 8.37 -4.28
CA PRO A 43 -0.27 8.89 -4.15
C PRO A 43 0.47 8.43 -2.89
N ASP A 44 -0.18 8.42 -1.73
CA ASP A 44 0.43 7.96 -0.48
C ASP A 44 0.76 6.45 -0.54
N ASP A 45 -0.07 5.63 -1.24
CA ASP A 45 0.19 4.20 -1.40
C ASP A 45 1.35 3.94 -2.37
N LEU A 46 1.58 4.82 -3.36
CA LEU A 46 2.78 4.75 -4.19
C LEU A 46 4.06 4.95 -3.37
N LYS A 47 4.04 5.86 -2.40
CA LYS A 47 5.16 6.07 -1.48
C LYS A 47 5.34 4.88 -0.54
N ALA A 48 4.24 4.27 -0.11
CA ALA A 48 4.27 3.02 0.65
C ALA A 48 4.89 1.87 -0.15
N LEU A 49 4.57 1.77 -1.44
CA LEU A 49 5.20 0.81 -2.35
C LEU A 49 6.72 1.06 -2.45
N GLU A 50 7.16 2.31 -2.61
CA GLU A 50 8.60 2.61 -2.66
C GLU A 50 9.31 2.21 -1.37
N MET A 51 8.73 2.52 -0.20
CA MET A 51 9.33 2.13 1.08
C MET A 51 9.42 0.60 1.21
N ALA A 52 8.42 -0.14 0.76
CA ALA A 52 8.45 -1.60 0.70
C ALA A 52 9.55 -2.14 -0.23
N LEU A 53 9.73 -1.51 -1.40
CA LEU A 53 10.79 -1.86 -2.35
C LEU A 53 12.18 -1.50 -1.81
N ALA A 54 12.32 -0.38 -1.09
CA ALA A 54 13.56 -0.03 -0.40
C ALA A 54 13.93 -1.05 0.69
N CYS A 55 12.94 -1.55 1.45
CA CYS A 55 13.14 -2.66 2.38
C CYS A 55 13.61 -3.93 1.67
N LYS A 56 13.00 -4.26 0.54
CA LYS A 56 13.44 -5.39 -0.29
C LYS A 56 14.88 -5.24 -0.75
N ASP A 57 15.27 -4.04 -1.21
CA ASP A 57 16.63 -3.76 -1.65
C ASP A 57 17.65 -3.84 -0.49
N ALA A 58 17.26 -3.41 0.71
CA ALA A 58 18.11 -3.49 1.91
C ALA A 58 18.40 -4.94 2.35
N LEU A 59 17.45 -5.86 2.13
CA LEU A 59 17.58 -7.26 2.55
C LEU A 59 18.03 -8.22 1.43
N LYS A 60 18.11 -7.79 0.18
CA LYS A 60 18.30 -8.66 -1.02
C LYS A 60 19.51 -9.60 -0.93
N ASP A 61 20.58 -9.16 -0.27
CA ASP A 61 21.83 -9.91 -0.13
C ASP A 61 21.84 -10.81 1.12
N LEU A 62 20.84 -10.67 1.99
CA LEU A 62 20.71 -11.40 3.25
C LEU A 62 19.71 -12.56 3.16
N MET A 63 18.56 -12.32 2.50
CA MET A 63 17.49 -13.30 2.41
C MET A 63 16.55 -13.02 1.23
N PRO A 64 15.76 -14.02 0.77
CA PRO A 64 14.69 -13.80 -0.19
C PRO A 64 13.61 -12.88 0.40
N VAL A 65 13.18 -11.87 -0.37
CA VAL A 65 12.12 -10.93 0.01
C VAL A 65 11.05 -10.90 -1.06
N THR A 66 9.80 -11.13 -0.66
CA THR A 66 8.63 -11.06 -1.53
C THR A 66 7.76 -9.87 -1.18
N VAL A 67 7.48 -9.00 -2.15
CA VAL A 67 6.56 -7.86 -2.02
C VAL A 67 5.25 -8.19 -2.74
N THR A 68 4.15 -8.29 -1.98
CA THR A 68 2.80 -8.55 -2.48
C THR A 68 1.93 -7.31 -2.29
N VAL A 69 1.30 -6.83 -3.36
CA VAL A 69 0.36 -5.70 -3.29
C VAL A 69 -1.07 -6.23 -3.22
N ILE A 70 -1.86 -5.73 -2.27
CA ILE A 70 -3.27 -6.06 -2.11
C ILE A 70 -4.11 -4.80 -2.34
N THR A 71 -5.09 -4.91 -3.21
CA THR A 71 -6.11 -3.87 -3.40
C THR A 71 -7.51 -4.43 -3.20
N MET A 72 -8.39 -3.65 -2.59
CA MET A 72 -9.82 -3.98 -2.49
C MET A 72 -10.62 -3.06 -3.42
N GLY A 73 -11.34 -3.65 -4.36
CA GLY A 73 -12.09 -2.87 -5.33
C GLY A 73 -12.66 -3.71 -6.48
N PRO A 74 -13.29 -3.06 -7.47
CA PRO A 74 -13.77 -3.74 -8.68
C PRO A 74 -12.60 -4.28 -9.50
N SER A 75 -12.89 -5.16 -10.46
CA SER A 75 -11.87 -5.80 -11.32
C SER A 75 -10.90 -4.82 -11.99
N ARG A 76 -11.35 -3.59 -12.33
CA ARG A 76 -10.48 -2.54 -12.88
C ARG A 76 -9.34 -2.12 -11.93
N ALA A 77 -9.47 -2.36 -10.63
CA ALA A 77 -8.39 -2.10 -9.67
C ALA A 77 -7.15 -2.96 -9.92
N ALA A 78 -7.23 -3.99 -10.79
CA ALA A 78 -6.08 -4.72 -11.29
C ALA A 78 -5.03 -3.82 -11.98
N ASP A 79 -5.42 -2.64 -12.45
CA ASP A 79 -4.49 -1.69 -13.08
C ASP A 79 -3.39 -1.24 -12.10
N ILE A 80 -3.74 -0.98 -10.83
CA ILE A 80 -2.73 -0.61 -9.83
C ILE A 80 -1.83 -1.79 -9.43
N ILE A 81 -2.33 -3.01 -9.52
CA ILE A 81 -1.51 -4.21 -9.32
C ILE A 81 -0.46 -4.31 -10.44
N ARG A 82 -0.87 -4.18 -11.71
CA ARG A 82 0.07 -4.16 -12.84
C ARG A 82 1.11 -3.05 -12.69
N GLU A 83 0.66 -1.84 -12.33
CA GLU A 83 1.52 -0.69 -12.07
C GLU A 83 2.57 -1.00 -10.98
N SER A 84 2.17 -1.65 -9.90
CA SER A 84 3.07 -2.07 -8.81
C SER A 84 4.11 -3.08 -9.30
N MET A 85 3.70 -4.06 -10.11
CA MET A 85 4.59 -5.07 -10.69
C MET A 85 5.60 -4.45 -11.67
N PHE A 86 5.20 -3.42 -12.43
CA PHE A 86 6.11 -2.68 -13.31
C PHE A 86 7.21 -1.96 -12.51
N ARG A 87 6.94 -1.56 -11.26
CA ARG A 87 7.87 -0.86 -10.37
C ARG A 87 8.72 -1.78 -9.51
N GLY A 88 8.34 -3.05 -9.32
CA GLY A 88 9.19 -4.00 -8.60
C GLY A 88 8.49 -4.95 -7.66
N ALA A 89 7.17 -4.83 -7.44
CA ALA A 89 6.40 -5.82 -6.71
C ALA A 89 6.47 -7.20 -7.41
N ASP A 90 6.36 -8.26 -6.63
CA ASP A 90 6.46 -9.63 -7.13
C ASP A 90 5.09 -10.24 -7.41
N ASN A 91 4.11 -9.93 -6.56
CA ASN A 91 2.76 -10.46 -6.63
C ASN A 91 1.71 -9.36 -6.42
N GLY A 92 0.48 -9.65 -6.85
CA GLY A 92 -0.66 -8.79 -6.60
C GLY A 92 -1.95 -9.57 -6.38
N ILE A 93 -2.83 -9.02 -5.54
CA ILE A 93 -4.11 -9.61 -5.19
C ILE A 93 -5.20 -8.54 -5.29
N VAL A 94 -6.25 -8.83 -6.03
CA VAL A 94 -7.46 -8.00 -6.05
C VAL A 94 -8.53 -8.68 -5.20
N VAL A 95 -8.93 -8.03 -4.12
CA VAL A 95 -10.03 -8.46 -3.25
C VAL A 95 -11.30 -7.82 -3.81
N SER A 96 -12.11 -8.60 -4.53
CA SER A 96 -13.27 -8.09 -5.25
C SER A 96 -14.53 -8.88 -4.95
N ASP A 97 -15.58 -8.18 -4.54
CA ASP A 97 -16.94 -8.71 -4.37
C ASP A 97 -17.91 -7.51 -4.48
N LYS A 98 -19.09 -7.73 -5.07
CA LYS A 98 -20.13 -6.70 -5.16
C LYS A 98 -20.60 -6.21 -3.80
N ARG A 99 -20.53 -7.06 -2.76
CA ARG A 99 -20.87 -6.74 -1.36
C ARG A 99 -19.93 -5.72 -0.71
N PHE A 100 -18.75 -5.49 -1.30
CA PHE A 100 -17.81 -4.47 -0.80
C PHE A 100 -18.17 -3.05 -1.24
N ALA A 101 -19.15 -2.88 -2.15
CA ALA A 101 -19.58 -1.56 -2.56
C ALA A 101 -20.17 -0.79 -1.37
N GLY A 102 -19.68 0.43 -1.13
CA GLY A 102 -20.10 1.27 -0.02
C GLY A 102 -19.53 0.89 1.35
N SER A 103 -18.53 -0.01 1.41
CA SER A 103 -17.84 -0.34 2.66
C SER A 103 -17.23 0.90 3.31
N ASP A 104 -17.48 1.06 4.60
CA ASP A 104 -16.79 2.03 5.45
C ASP A 104 -15.35 1.55 5.77
N THR A 105 -14.63 2.29 6.60
CA THR A 105 -13.26 1.96 6.99
C THR A 105 -13.20 0.69 7.83
N LEU A 106 -14.22 0.41 8.64
CA LEU A 106 -14.28 -0.78 9.49
C LEU A 106 -14.42 -2.06 8.65
N ALA A 107 -15.38 -2.09 7.71
CA ALA A 107 -15.60 -3.20 6.80
C ALA A 107 -14.40 -3.39 5.85
N THR A 108 -13.84 -2.29 5.34
CA THR A 108 -12.64 -2.32 4.48
C THR A 108 -11.45 -2.93 5.21
N SER A 109 -11.16 -2.47 6.43
CA SER A 109 -10.03 -2.99 7.22
C SER A 109 -10.22 -4.46 7.60
N TYR A 110 -11.47 -4.90 7.83
CA TYR A 110 -11.77 -6.31 8.08
C TYR A 110 -11.46 -7.18 6.86
N ALA A 111 -11.94 -6.79 5.68
CA ALA A 111 -11.68 -7.53 4.44
C ALA A 111 -10.18 -7.61 4.10
N LEU A 112 -9.46 -6.47 4.24
CA LEU A 112 -8.02 -6.41 3.99
C LEU A 112 -7.23 -7.25 5.00
N SER A 113 -7.54 -7.17 6.29
CA SER A 113 -6.88 -8.00 7.31
C SER A 113 -7.11 -9.49 7.08
N ALA A 114 -8.32 -9.89 6.67
CA ALA A 114 -8.62 -11.27 6.29
C ALA A 114 -7.80 -11.73 5.07
N ALA A 115 -7.63 -10.85 4.08
CA ALA A 115 -6.78 -11.14 2.92
C ALA A 115 -5.31 -11.30 3.30
N VAL A 116 -4.78 -10.44 4.18
CA VAL A 116 -3.41 -10.54 4.72
C VAL A 116 -3.24 -11.85 5.49
N LYS A 117 -4.18 -12.21 6.37
CA LYS A 117 -4.13 -13.47 7.14
C LYS A 117 -4.08 -14.72 6.24
N LYS A 118 -4.71 -14.68 5.06
CA LYS A 118 -4.65 -15.80 4.07
C LYS A 118 -3.26 -16.01 3.47
N LEU A 119 -2.37 -15.02 3.48
CA LEU A 119 -0.98 -15.16 3.03
C LEU A 119 -0.10 -15.91 4.05
N GLY A 120 -0.65 -16.22 5.21
CA GLY A 120 0.09 -16.80 6.34
C GLY A 120 0.93 -15.75 7.05
N LYS A 121 2.14 -16.12 7.45
CA LYS A 121 3.02 -15.18 8.14
C LYS A 121 3.45 -14.05 7.20
N VAL A 122 3.22 -12.81 7.62
CA VAL A 122 3.68 -11.57 6.98
C VAL A 122 4.55 -10.83 7.97
N ASP A 123 5.69 -10.30 7.53
CA ASP A 123 6.65 -9.63 8.40
C ASP A 123 6.39 -8.12 8.45
N ILE A 124 6.03 -7.48 7.32
CA ILE A 124 5.65 -6.05 7.29
C ILE A 124 4.39 -5.86 6.45
N VAL A 125 3.49 -5.00 6.94
CA VAL A 125 2.38 -4.45 6.15
C VAL A 125 2.60 -2.95 5.99
N PHE A 126 2.65 -2.47 4.75
CA PHE A 126 2.68 -1.05 4.42
C PHE A 126 1.33 -0.58 3.89
N SER A 127 0.97 0.65 4.15
CA SER A 127 -0.09 1.40 3.48
C SER A 127 0.30 2.87 3.37
N GLY A 128 -0.33 3.62 2.48
CA GLY A 128 -0.31 5.07 2.58
C GLY A 128 -0.96 5.54 3.88
N ARG A 129 -0.67 6.75 4.29
CA ARG A 129 -1.33 7.39 5.43
C ARG A 129 -2.84 7.40 5.24
N GLN A 130 -3.30 7.79 4.05
CA GLN A 130 -4.71 7.89 3.69
C GLN A 130 -4.94 7.76 2.18
N ALA A 131 -6.20 7.57 1.78
CA ALA A 131 -6.63 7.68 0.39
C ALA A 131 -7.18 9.08 0.14
N ILE A 132 -6.77 9.72 -0.98
CA ILE A 132 -7.13 11.11 -1.31
C ILE A 132 -8.63 11.34 -1.59
N ASP A 133 -9.40 10.29 -1.76
CA ASP A 133 -10.85 10.35 -2.00
C ASP A 133 -11.71 10.28 -0.74
N GLY A 134 -11.13 9.90 0.39
CA GLY A 134 -11.86 9.73 1.64
C GLY A 134 -11.22 10.39 2.85
N ASP A 135 -9.92 10.65 2.83
CA ASP A 135 -9.11 11.38 3.82
C ASP A 135 -9.28 10.94 5.28
N THR A 136 -9.64 9.68 5.53
CA THR A 136 -9.94 9.20 6.90
C THR A 136 -8.69 8.83 7.70
N ALA A 137 -7.60 8.43 7.06
CA ALA A 137 -6.37 7.91 7.67
C ALA A 137 -6.57 6.75 8.68
N GLN A 138 -7.67 6.00 8.57
CA GLN A 138 -8.10 4.99 9.55
C GLN A 138 -7.78 3.56 9.15
N VAL A 139 -7.77 3.23 7.85
CA VAL A 139 -7.72 1.84 7.37
C VAL A 139 -6.42 1.15 7.80
N GLY A 140 -5.26 1.79 7.66
CA GLY A 140 -3.97 1.23 8.10
C GLY A 140 -3.98 0.83 9.59
N PRO A 141 -4.22 1.79 10.51
CA PRO A 141 -4.34 1.51 11.94
C PRO A 141 -5.36 0.42 12.29
N GLN A 142 -6.52 0.42 11.67
CA GLN A 142 -7.54 -0.60 11.90
C GLN A 142 -7.12 -1.98 11.41
N VAL A 143 -6.35 -2.06 10.32
CA VAL A 143 -5.77 -3.34 9.85
C VAL A 143 -4.74 -3.85 10.86
N ALA A 144 -3.87 -2.98 11.41
CA ALA A 144 -2.89 -3.36 12.42
C ALA A 144 -3.58 -3.97 13.65
N GLU A 145 -4.65 -3.31 14.16
CA GLU A 145 -5.44 -3.82 15.29
C GLU A 145 -6.05 -5.20 14.99
N LYS A 146 -6.65 -5.38 13.79
CA LYS A 146 -7.25 -6.67 13.40
C LYS A 146 -6.23 -7.78 13.17
N LEU A 147 -4.98 -7.42 12.88
CA LEU A 147 -3.86 -8.36 12.77
C LEU A 147 -3.16 -8.60 14.10
N GLU A 148 -3.50 -7.82 15.14
CA GLU A 148 -2.87 -7.84 16.48
C GLU A 148 -1.35 -7.61 16.40
N ILE A 149 -0.94 -6.64 15.56
CA ILE A 149 0.47 -6.27 15.37
C ILE A 149 0.70 -4.80 15.71
N PRO A 150 1.91 -4.43 16.19
CA PRO A 150 2.27 -3.03 16.40
C PRO A 150 2.22 -2.22 15.12
N GLN A 151 2.07 -0.90 15.25
CA GLN A 151 2.07 0.01 14.12
C GLN A 151 2.99 1.21 14.32
N ILE A 152 3.59 1.68 13.22
CA ILE A 152 4.28 2.97 13.12
C ILE A 152 3.52 3.80 12.09
N THR A 153 2.98 4.95 12.50
CA THR A 153 2.24 5.84 11.60
C THR A 153 3.10 6.99 11.10
N TYR A 154 2.73 7.54 9.92
CA TYR A 154 3.36 8.71 9.31
C TYR A 154 4.85 8.56 9.00
N ALA A 155 5.28 7.39 8.56
CA ALA A 155 6.67 7.12 8.17
C ALA A 155 7.09 8.00 6.98
N GLU A 156 8.28 8.60 7.06
CA GLU A 156 8.88 9.41 5.99
C GLU A 156 10.12 8.76 5.41
N GLU A 157 10.90 8.04 6.22
CA GLU A 157 12.21 7.53 5.81
C GLU A 157 12.51 6.18 6.47
N LEU A 158 13.00 5.25 5.66
CA LEU A 158 13.64 4.02 6.13
C LEU A 158 15.09 4.37 6.52
N VAL A 159 15.38 4.40 7.82
CA VAL A 159 16.71 4.72 8.33
C VAL A 159 17.65 3.52 8.30
N ALA A 160 17.15 2.37 8.77
CA ALA A 160 17.91 1.13 8.79
C ALA A 160 16.97 -0.08 8.86
N MET A 161 17.44 -1.21 8.39
CA MET A 161 16.72 -2.49 8.44
C MET A 161 17.69 -3.65 8.63
N SER A 162 17.26 -4.63 9.41
CA SER A 162 17.92 -5.93 9.59
C SER A 162 16.91 -7.07 9.40
N GLU A 163 17.35 -8.32 9.54
CA GLU A 163 16.46 -9.49 9.53
C GLU A 163 15.47 -9.53 10.71
N LYS A 164 15.69 -8.74 11.76
CA LYS A 164 14.93 -8.79 13.01
C LYS A 164 14.16 -7.52 13.32
N ASP A 165 14.62 -6.37 12.82
CA ASP A 165 14.08 -5.07 13.19
C ASP A 165 14.21 -4.04 12.05
N ILE A 166 13.40 -2.99 12.17
CA ILE A 166 13.38 -1.85 11.26
C ILE A 166 13.44 -0.55 12.06
N VAL A 167 14.15 0.43 11.53
CA VAL A 167 14.26 1.78 12.08
C VAL A 167 13.65 2.76 11.10
N ILE A 168 12.60 3.45 11.53
CA ILE A 168 11.80 4.37 10.73
C ILE A 168 11.84 5.76 11.35
N LYS A 169 12.06 6.78 10.52
CA LYS A 169 11.81 8.16 10.87
C LYS A 169 10.37 8.52 10.49
N ARG A 170 9.63 9.05 11.44
CA ARG A 170 8.21 9.40 11.27
C ARG A 170 7.93 10.86 11.59
N ARG A 171 6.88 11.42 10.98
CA ARG A 171 6.42 12.79 11.19
C ARG A 171 5.37 12.82 12.30
N LEU A 172 5.50 13.81 13.19
CA LEU A 172 4.49 14.18 14.17
C LEU A 172 4.20 15.66 14.03
N ASP A 173 3.12 16.16 14.65
CA ASP A 173 2.72 17.57 14.60
C ASP A 173 3.83 18.51 15.13
N ARG A 174 4.59 18.05 16.11
CA ARG A 174 5.64 18.83 16.78
C ARG A 174 7.06 18.52 16.30
N GLY A 175 7.21 17.73 15.24
CA GLY A 175 8.53 17.38 14.72
C GLY A 175 8.63 15.98 14.13
N VAL A 176 9.81 15.40 14.21
CA VAL A 176 10.11 14.05 13.73
C VAL A 176 10.71 13.21 14.85
N GLU A 177 10.43 11.93 14.85
CA GLU A 177 11.09 10.97 15.73
C GLU A 177 11.58 9.76 14.97
N THR A 178 12.59 9.09 15.50
CA THR A 178 13.10 7.83 14.97
C THR A 178 12.69 6.70 15.89
N VAL A 179 11.97 5.72 15.33
CA VAL A 179 11.39 4.59 16.07
C VAL A 179 12.01 3.30 15.55
N LYS A 180 12.42 2.42 16.47
CA LYS A 180 12.86 1.06 16.17
C LYS A 180 11.82 0.06 16.65
N THR A 181 11.51 -0.94 15.81
CA THR A 181 10.59 -2.04 16.17
C THR A 181 11.00 -3.35 15.54
N SER A 182 10.57 -4.45 16.14
CA SER A 182 10.70 -5.81 15.59
C SER A 182 9.49 -6.17 14.72
N PHE A 183 9.59 -7.27 13.98
CA PHE A 183 8.51 -7.80 13.14
C PHE A 183 7.62 -8.80 13.91
N PRO A 184 6.32 -8.92 13.57
CA PRO A 184 5.62 -8.20 12.50
C PRO A 184 5.24 -6.75 12.89
N VAL A 185 5.08 -5.87 11.89
CA VAL A 185 4.66 -4.47 12.10
C VAL A 185 3.84 -3.96 10.91
N LEU A 186 2.89 -3.05 11.17
CA LEU A 186 2.24 -2.25 10.14
C LEU A 186 2.82 -0.84 10.13
N ILE A 187 3.09 -0.30 8.94
CA ILE A 187 3.66 1.05 8.76
C ILE A 187 2.80 1.83 7.80
N THR A 188 2.28 3.00 8.25
CA THR A 188 1.62 3.93 7.33
C THR A 188 2.61 4.99 6.87
N VAL A 189 2.64 5.26 5.55
CA VAL A 189 3.65 6.11 4.92
C VAL A 189 3.06 7.49 4.62
N HIS A 190 3.77 8.53 5.03
CA HIS A 190 3.37 9.92 4.86
C HIS A 190 3.67 10.43 3.45
N GLY A 191 2.89 11.41 2.99
CA GLY A 191 3.05 12.05 1.68
C GLY A 191 4.42 12.73 1.44
N ASN A 192 5.21 12.99 2.47
CA ASN A 192 6.57 13.53 2.36
C ASN A 192 7.65 12.46 2.17
N ALA A 193 7.30 11.17 2.20
CA ALA A 193 8.26 10.11 1.91
C ALA A 193 8.71 10.16 0.45
N ASN A 194 9.77 9.41 0.12
CA ASN A 194 10.34 9.37 -1.22
C ASN A 194 9.31 8.99 -2.29
N ASP A 195 9.42 9.61 -3.44
CA ASP A 195 8.62 9.26 -4.61
C ASP A 195 8.93 7.83 -5.08
N CYS A 196 7.92 7.16 -5.60
CA CYS A 196 8.08 5.81 -6.08
C CYS A 196 8.95 5.78 -7.34
N ARG A 197 9.88 4.82 -7.38
CA ARG A 197 10.75 4.56 -8.53
C ARG A 197 9.96 4.42 -9.83
N PRO A 198 10.54 4.77 -11.00
CA PRO A 198 9.88 4.65 -12.29
C PRO A 198 9.61 3.18 -12.66
N ARG A 199 8.72 3.00 -13.63
CA ARG A 199 8.45 1.68 -14.23
C ARG A 199 9.69 1.14 -14.90
N HIS A 200 9.99 -0.14 -14.71
CA HIS A 200 11.11 -0.82 -15.35
C HIS A 200 10.66 -1.47 -16.66
N ALA A 201 11.29 -1.13 -17.78
CA ALA A 201 10.87 -1.57 -19.12
C ALA A 201 10.77 -3.09 -19.26
N ALA A 202 11.75 -3.87 -18.75
CA ALA A 202 11.70 -5.33 -18.82
C ALA A 202 10.55 -5.91 -17.98
N ARG A 203 10.24 -5.32 -16.80
CA ARG A 203 9.10 -5.73 -15.97
C ARG A 203 7.77 -5.38 -16.64
N LEU A 204 7.69 -4.23 -17.32
CA LEU A 204 6.51 -3.83 -18.08
C LEU A 204 6.23 -4.85 -19.18
N LEU A 205 7.22 -5.24 -19.97
CA LEU A 205 7.06 -6.25 -21.03
C LEU A 205 6.63 -7.60 -20.47
N LYS A 206 7.26 -8.06 -19.38
CA LYS A 206 6.94 -9.33 -18.71
C LYS A 206 5.52 -9.36 -18.14
N ASN A 207 5.09 -8.28 -17.49
CA ASN A 207 3.85 -8.23 -16.72
C ASN A 207 2.71 -7.51 -17.44
N LYS A 208 2.86 -7.14 -18.72
CA LYS A 208 1.83 -6.42 -19.49
C LYS A 208 0.47 -7.13 -19.51
N LYS A 209 0.47 -8.45 -19.42
CA LYS A 209 -0.74 -9.31 -19.41
C LYS A 209 -1.01 -9.94 -18.05
N ALA A 210 -0.32 -9.51 -16.99
CA ALA A 210 -0.59 -9.99 -15.64
C ALA A 210 -1.98 -9.51 -15.20
N CYS A 211 -2.76 -10.40 -14.60
CA CYS A 211 -4.17 -10.35 -14.18
C CYS A 211 -5.13 -10.90 -15.20
#